data_e7460a846e8b8a9a1e0c3604cdc2c626
#
_entry.id   e7460a846e8b8a9a1e0c3604cdc2c626
#
_cell.length_a   1.000
_cell.length_b   1.000
_cell.length_c   1.000
_cell.angle_alpha   90.00
_cell.angle_beta   90.00
_cell.angle_gamma   90.00
#
_symmetry.space_group_name_H-M   'P 1'
#
loop_
_entity.id
_entity.type
_entity.pdbx_description
1 polymer ?
#
loop_
_entity_poly.entity_id
_entity_poly.type
_entity_poly.pdbx_seq_one_letter_code
_entity_poly.pdbx_strand_id
1 'polypeptide(L)'
;MTLRTLLALTTGLLAMTACADRPRADASHPHSRPGNFPVVEPFALEQAGSRLTVDFELPEAPRNGGPRPVFIGFRAVNATSDGSDEMLRNSVQLTEYLHESALPVRIRLRRIAGAHEDPVLLYDIHRNIADLETRYEPHPGEIFTNHPAASTDNTPLIDAGLFRDDEVYYVHQFAQIVPQPGTYRVEVESLESHPVLEQLKRKLPKLRYELLVSHYYPR
;
A
#
# COMPACT_ATOMS: atom_id res chain seq x y z
N MET A 1 71.38 24.62 -22.04
CA MET A 1 70.36 25.15 -21.06
C MET A 1 68.99 24.81 -21.63
N THR A 2 68.39 23.77 -21.15
CA THR A 2 67.14 23.19 -21.68
C THR A 2 66.00 23.41 -20.68
N LEU A 3 65.05 24.18 -21.10
CA LEU A 3 63.82 24.50 -20.36
C LEU A 3 62.83 23.36 -20.49
N ARG A 4 62.49 22.64 -19.42
CA ARG A 4 61.49 21.59 -19.39
C ARG A 4 60.16 22.20 -18.95
N THR A 5 59.22 22.20 -19.87
CA THR A 5 57.84 22.61 -19.63
C THR A 5 57.07 21.42 -19.03
N LEU A 6 56.58 21.57 -17.79
CA LEU A 6 55.70 20.64 -17.14
C LEU A 6 54.25 20.95 -17.61
N LEU A 7 53.62 19.97 -18.28
CA LEU A 7 52.22 20.02 -18.65
C LEU A 7 51.41 19.29 -17.55
N ALA A 8 50.66 20.04 -16.76
CA ALA A 8 49.74 19.48 -15.75
C ALA A 8 48.41 19.13 -16.42
N LEU A 9 48.12 17.85 -16.55
CA LEU A 9 46.81 17.33 -16.97
C LEU A 9 45.87 17.36 -15.75
N THR A 10 44.94 18.30 -15.71
CA THR A 10 43.83 18.28 -14.76
C THR A 10 42.68 17.44 -15.35
N THR A 11 42.56 16.20 -14.88
CA THR A 11 41.42 15.33 -15.16
C THR A 11 40.22 15.80 -14.33
N GLY A 12 39.30 16.51 -14.96
CA GLY A 12 38.02 16.87 -14.36
C GLY A 12 37.10 15.65 -14.25
N LEU A 13 36.87 15.21 -13.01
CA LEU A 13 35.90 14.19 -12.69
C LEU A 13 34.49 14.79 -12.73
N LEU A 14 33.77 14.64 -13.84
CA LEU A 14 32.34 14.97 -13.93
C LEU A 14 31.56 13.95 -13.11
N ALA A 15 31.19 14.30 -11.88
CA ALA A 15 30.19 13.60 -11.11
C ALA A 15 28.83 13.85 -11.75
N MET A 16 28.36 12.89 -12.56
CA MET A 16 26.96 12.86 -12.98
C MET A 16 26.13 12.46 -11.76
N THR A 17 25.57 13.43 -11.05
CA THR A 17 24.47 13.24 -10.13
C THR A 17 23.25 12.87 -10.98
N ALA A 18 22.98 11.55 -11.11
CA ALA A 18 21.70 11.06 -11.57
C ALA A 18 20.66 11.48 -10.54
N CYS A 19 19.97 12.58 -10.80
CA CYS A 19 18.71 12.87 -10.16
C CYS A 19 17.76 11.74 -10.55
N ALA A 20 17.56 10.77 -9.64
CA ALA A 20 16.46 9.85 -9.77
C ALA A 20 15.18 10.71 -9.74
N ASP A 21 14.54 10.86 -10.90
CA ASP A 21 13.20 11.42 -11.00
C ASP A 21 12.30 10.60 -10.08
N ARG A 22 12.01 11.16 -8.91
CA ARG A 22 10.90 10.66 -8.10
C ARG A 22 9.67 10.79 -8.98
N PRO A 23 8.89 9.69 -9.19
CA PRO A 23 7.63 9.78 -9.91
C PRO A 23 6.82 10.88 -9.22
N ARG A 24 6.50 11.91 -9.99
CA ARG A 24 5.70 13.04 -9.54
C ARG A 24 4.36 12.46 -9.16
N ALA A 25 4.02 12.45 -7.87
CA ALA A 25 2.71 12.03 -7.40
C ALA A 25 1.67 12.83 -8.21
N ASP A 26 0.79 12.10 -8.89
CA ASP A 26 -0.25 12.73 -9.69
C ASP A 26 -1.18 13.49 -8.74
N ALA A 27 -1.10 14.83 -8.79
CA ALA A 27 -1.80 15.74 -7.87
C ALA A 27 -3.34 15.66 -7.99
N SER A 28 -3.85 14.83 -8.91
CA SER A 28 -5.29 14.67 -9.18
C SER A 28 -5.98 13.65 -8.28
N HIS A 29 -5.23 12.81 -7.54
CA HIS A 29 -5.81 11.76 -6.70
C HIS A 29 -5.77 12.12 -5.22
N PRO A 30 -6.88 11.88 -4.48
CA PRO A 30 -6.91 12.16 -3.06
C PRO A 30 -6.04 11.14 -2.30
N HIS A 31 -5.05 11.66 -1.60
CA HIS A 31 -4.23 10.90 -0.66
C HIS A 31 -4.56 11.32 0.77
N SER A 32 -4.28 10.46 1.73
CA SER A 32 -4.43 10.81 3.13
C SER A 32 -3.52 11.98 3.48
N ARG A 33 -3.98 12.85 4.37
CA ARG A 33 -3.10 13.87 4.95
C ARG A 33 -2.13 13.17 5.90
N PRO A 34 -0.85 13.57 5.95
CA PRO A 34 0.11 13.02 6.88
C PRO A 34 -0.45 12.99 8.31
N GLY A 35 -0.36 11.85 8.98
CA GLY A 35 -0.89 11.63 10.32
C GLY A 35 -2.38 11.30 10.41
N ASN A 36 -3.15 11.36 9.33
CA ASN A 36 -4.58 11.05 9.36
C ASN A 36 -4.86 9.56 9.12
N PHE A 37 -5.97 9.11 9.70
CA PHE A 37 -6.59 7.82 9.45
C PHE A 37 -7.96 8.05 8.78
N PRO A 38 -8.36 7.26 7.78
CA PRO A 38 -7.66 6.13 7.16
C PRO A 38 -6.45 6.56 6.31
N VAL A 39 -5.49 5.63 6.12
CA VAL A 39 -4.31 5.84 5.28
C VAL A 39 -4.57 5.37 3.86
N VAL A 40 -4.28 6.23 2.90
CA VAL A 40 -4.26 5.90 1.47
C VAL A 40 -3.05 6.59 0.85
N GLU A 41 -2.05 5.79 0.47
CA GLU A 41 -0.80 6.31 -0.07
C GLU A 41 -0.35 5.52 -1.31
N PRO A 42 0.19 6.17 -2.35
CA PRO A 42 0.71 5.47 -3.52
C PRO A 42 1.77 4.45 -3.11
N PHE A 43 1.64 3.23 -3.64
CA PHE A 43 2.58 2.15 -3.36
C PHE A 43 2.84 1.33 -4.62
N ALA A 44 4.10 1.26 -5.08
CA ALA A 44 4.46 0.49 -6.25
C ALA A 44 4.55 -1.01 -5.91
N LEU A 45 3.39 -1.63 -5.66
CA LEU A 45 3.24 -3.04 -5.30
C LEU A 45 3.85 -3.98 -6.34
N GLU A 46 3.84 -3.57 -7.62
CA GLU A 46 4.35 -4.33 -8.76
C GLU A 46 5.88 -4.43 -8.83
N GLN A 47 6.60 -3.64 -8.01
CA GLN A 47 8.06 -3.53 -8.07
C GLN A 47 8.72 -4.08 -6.81
N ALA A 48 9.58 -5.09 -6.95
CA ALA A 48 10.39 -5.59 -5.85
C ALA A 48 11.25 -4.48 -5.24
N GLY A 49 11.34 -4.46 -3.91
CA GLY A 49 12.11 -3.47 -3.15
C GLY A 49 11.44 -2.08 -3.05
N SER A 50 10.23 -1.91 -3.60
CA SER A 50 9.42 -0.71 -3.35
C SER A 50 9.10 -0.63 -1.87
N ARG A 51 9.37 0.54 -1.26
CA ARG A 51 9.18 0.76 0.18
C ARG A 51 8.36 2.01 0.42
N LEU A 52 7.53 1.93 1.46
CA LEU A 52 6.74 3.05 1.93
C LEU A 52 6.74 3.05 3.46
N THR A 53 6.90 4.23 4.05
CA THR A 53 6.79 4.46 5.48
C THR A 53 5.77 5.55 5.71
N VAL A 54 4.77 5.29 6.56
CA VAL A 54 3.70 6.23 6.86
C VAL A 54 3.45 6.27 8.36
N ASP A 55 3.37 7.47 8.90
CA ASP A 55 2.89 7.72 10.26
C ASP A 55 1.41 8.08 10.21
N PHE A 56 0.61 7.50 11.12
CA PHE A 56 -0.81 7.78 11.22
C PHE A 56 -1.30 7.71 12.66
N GLU A 57 -2.44 8.33 12.93
CA GLU A 57 -3.07 8.36 14.23
C GLU A 57 -4.37 7.57 14.20
N LEU A 58 -4.48 6.51 15.02
CA LEU A 58 -5.73 5.82 15.25
C LEU A 58 -6.55 6.57 16.27
N PRO A 59 -7.77 7.03 15.90
CA PRO A 59 -8.65 7.72 16.82
C PRO A 59 -9.20 6.78 17.90
N GLU A 60 -9.72 7.37 18.98
CA GLU A 60 -10.49 6.63 19.97
C GLU A 60 -11.71 5.97 19.33
N ALA A 61 -12.01 4.74 19.77
CA ALA A 61 -13.23 4.07 19.32
C ALA A 61 -14.48 4.88 19.74
N PRO A 62 -15.51 4.95 18.90
CA PRO A 62 -16.77 5.58 19.27
C PRO A 62 -17.33 4.97 20.57
N ARG A 63 -17.81 5.80 21.49
CA ARG A 63 -18.30 5.38 22.81
C ARG A 63 -19.40 4.32 22.76
N ASN A 64 -20.15 4.26 21.67
CA ASN A 64 -21.30 3.37 21.47
C ASN A 64 -21.00 2.17 20.54
N GLY A 65 -19.72 1.95 20.20
CA GLY A 65 -19.30 0.84 19.34
C GLY A 65 -18.07 0.15 19.94
N GLY A 66 -18.00 -1.18 19.85
CA GLY A 66 -16.78 -1.90 20.18
C GLY A 66 -15.60 -1.47 19.30
N PRO A 67 -14.36 -1.87 19.67
CA PRO A 67 -13.20 -1.59 18.84
C PRO A 67 -13.40 -2.20 17.45
N ARG A 68 -13.33 -1.36 16.42
CA ARG A 68 -13.47 -1.81 15.04
C ARG A 68 -12.14 -2.36 14.57
N PRO A 69 -12.08 -3.59 14.01
CA PRO A 69 -10.85 -4.11 13.46
C PRO A 69 -10.23 -3.15 12.44
N VAL A 70 -8.91 -3.06 12.43
CA VAL A 70 -8.15 -2.29 11.46
C VAL A 70 -7.28 -3.26 10.67
N PHE A 71 -7.28 -3.15 9.36
CA PHE A 71 -6.41 -3.92 8.51
C PHE A 71 -5.36 -3.05 7.81
N ILE A 72 -4.25 -3.68 7.49
CA ILE A 72 -3.23 -3.18 6.60
C ILE A 72 -3.35 -3.98 5.30
N GLY A 73 -3.48 -3.31 4.18
CA GLY A 73 -3.65 -3.93 2.89
C GLY A 73 -3.31 -2.98 1.75
N PHE A 74 -3.82 -3.28 0.59
CA PHE A 74 -3.74 -2.39 -0.56
C PHE A 74 -5.06 -2.34 -1.30
N ARG A 75 -5.22 -1.30 -2.11
CA ARG A 75 -6.26 -1.25 -3.12
C ARG A 75 -5.64 -1.01 -4.50
N ALA A 76 -6.09 -1.79 -5.48
CA ALA A 76 -5.89 -1.46 -6.88
C ALA A 76 -7.09 -0.61 -7.31
N VAL A 77 -6.80 0.56 -7.84
CA VAL A 77 -7.82 1.53 -8.23
C VAL A 77 -7.78 1.72 -9.73
N ASN A 78 -8.93 1.62 -10.38
CA ASN A 78 -9.07 1.87 -11.81
C ASN A 78 -10.29 2.76 -12.06
N ALA A 79 -10.35 3.40 -13.24
CA ALA A 79 -11.58 4.06 -13.65
C ALA A 79 -12.72 3.06 -13.83
N THR A 80 -13.96 3.51 -13.65
CA THR A 80 -15.13 2.78 -14.11
C THR A 80 -14.99 2.48 -15.62
N SER A 81 -15.47 1.30 -16.03
CA SER A 81 -15.38 0.88 -17.42
C SER A 81 -16.06 1.89 -18.35
N ASP A 82 -15.39 2.22 -19.45
CA ASP A 82 -15.96 2.98 -20.57
C ASP A 82 -16.86 2.11 -21.46
N GLY A 83 -17.05 0.85 -21.08
CA GLY A 83 -17.83 -0.15 -21.81
C GLY A 83 -17.05 -0.84 -22.93
N SER A 84 -15.77 -0.53 -23.13
CA SER A 84 -14.96 -1.23 -24.13
C SER A 84 -14.63 -2.66 -23.70
N ASP A 85 -14.67 -3.59 -24.67
CA ASP A 85 -14.31 -4.99 -24.44
C ASP A 85 -12.85 -5.16 -23.96
N GLU A 86 -11.97 -4.27 -24.40
CA GLU A 86 -10.56 -4.31 -23.98
C GLU A 86 -10.39 -3.94 -22.51
N MET A 87 -11.03 -2.87 -22.07
CA MET A 87 -11.01 -2.46 -20.68
C MET A 87 -11.62 -3.52 -19.78
N LEU A 88 -12.73 -4.12 -20.20
CA LEU A 88 -13.38 -5.21 -19.47
C LEU A 88 -12.43 -6.41 -19.32
N ARG A 89 -11.80 -6.88 -20.41
CA ARG A 89 -10.83 -7.99 -20.38
C ARG A 89 -9.66 -7.70 -19.45
N ASN A 90 -9.08 -6.50 -19.52
CA ASN A 90 -7.96 -6.12 -18.66
C ASN A 90 -8.37 -6.03 -17.17
N SER A 91 -9.60 -5.58 -16.89
CA SER A 91 -10.13 -5.53 -15.51
C SER A 91 -10.40 -6.93 -14.97
N VAL A 92 -10.90 -7.87 -15.79
CA VAL A 92 -11.05 -9.29 -15.41
C VAL A 92 -9.68 -9.90 -15.13
N GLN A 93 -8.70 -9.70 -16.02
CA GLN A 93 -7.33 -10.19 -15.83
C GLN A 93 -6.70 -9.65 -14.53
N LEU A 94 -6.94 -8.37 -14.20
CA LEU A 94 -6.48 -7.78 -12.94
C LEU A 94 -7.09 -8.51 -11.74
N THR A 95 -8.40 -8.71 -11.76
CA THR A 95 -9.13 -9.37 -10.67
C THR A 95 -8.63 -10.80 -10.46
N GLU A 96 -8.53 -11.58 -11.54
CA GLU A 96 -8.03 -12.96 -11.50
C GLU A 96 -6.61 -13.00 -10.95
N TYR A 97 -5.71 -12.16 -11.46
CA TYR A 97 -4.34 -12.12 -10.99
C TYR A 97 -4.23 -11.78 -9.50
N LEU A 98 -4.97 -10.78 -9.03
CA LEU A 98 -4.97 -10.39 -7.61
C LEU A 98 -5.53 -11.49 -6.70
N HIS A 99 -6.46 -12.32 -7.19
CA HIS A 99 -7.04 -13.43 -6.44
C HIS A 99 -6.17 -14.67 -6.40
N GLU A 100 -5.46 -14.96 -7.50
CA GLU A 100 -4.72 -16.22 -7.66
C GLU A 100 -3.24 -16.10 -7.29
N SER A 101 -2.68 -14.88 -7.33
CA SER A 101 -1.26 -14.66 -7.07
C SER A 101 -1.00 -14.27 -5.63
N ALA A 102 -0.01 -14.91 -5.01
CA ALA A 102 0.56 -14.41 -3.78
C ALA A 102 1.38 -13.16 -4.07
N LEU A 103 1.12 -12.09 -3.33
CA LEU A 103 1.84 -10.83 -3.41
C LEU A 103 2.57 -10.62 -2.07
N PRO A 104 3.78 -11.17 -1.90
CA PRO A 104 4.47 -11.13 -0.63
C PRO A 104 4.98 -9.71 -0.34
N VAL A 105 4.65 -9.24 0.86
CA VAL A 105 5.13 -7.96 1.39
C VAL A 105 5.74 -8.16 2.76
N ARG A 106 6.72 -7.33 3.11
CA ARG A 106 7.17 -7.19 4.49
C ARG A 106 6.43 -6.03 5.13
N ILE A 107 5.85 -6.26 6.32
CA ILE A 107 5.14 -5.23 7.08
C ILE A 107 5.72 -5.17 8.47
N ARG A 108 6.08 -3.95 8.90
CA ARG A 108 6.42 -3.61 10.28
C ARG A 108 5.49 -2.53 10.77
N LEU A 109 4.88 -2.76 11.90
CA LEU A 109 4.05 -1.77 12.56
C LEU A 109 4.63 -1.47 13.93
N ARG A 110 4.78 -0.19 14.23
CA ARG A 110 5.25 0.30 15.52
C ARG A 110 4.29 1.31 16.08
N ARG A 111 4.08 1.27 17.39
CA ARG A 111 3.37 2.31 18.12
C ARG A 111 4.37 3.34 18.62
N ILE A 112 4.09 4.61 18.36
CA ILE A 112 4.96 5.73 18.74
C ILE A 112 4.45 6.31 20.05
N ALA A 113 5.31 6.28 21.09
CA ALA A 113 5.02 6.86 22.40
C ALA A 113 6.18 7.77 22.81
N GLY A 114 6.11 9.04 22.42
CA GLY A 114 7.19 10.00 22.62
C GLY A 114 8.47 9.61 21.86
N ALA A 115 9.54 9.28 22.57
CA ALA A 115 10.81 8.82 21.97
C ALA A 115 10.91 7.29 21.80
N HIS A 116 9.88 6.55 22.18
CA HIS A 116 9.86 5.08 22.10
C HIS A 116 9.01 4.62 20.95
N GLU A 117 9.46 3.55 20.29
CA GLU A 117 8.73 2.85 19.24
C GLU A 117 8.61 1.38 19.61
N ASP A 118 7.41 0.96 19.97
CA ASP A 118 7.13 -0.42 20.37
C ASP A 118 6.58 -1.22 19.20
N PRO A 119 7.09 -2.43 18.91
CA PRO A 119 6.54 -3.28 17.86
C PRO A 119 5.10 -3.70 18.21
N VAL A 120 4.24 -3.68 17.20
CA VAL A 120 2.85 -4.09 17.32
C VAL A 120 2.67 -5.46 16.68
N LEU A 121 2.06 -6.39 17.42
CA LEU A 121 1.72 -7.71 16.90
C LEU A 121 0.69 -7.59 15.78
N LEU A 122 1.01 -8.20 14.65
CA LEU A 122 0.12 -8.32 13.51
C LEU A 122 -0.53 -9.71 13.51
N TYR A 123 -1.71 -9.78 12.92
CA TYR A 123 -2.50 -11.02 12.81
C TYR A 123 -2.67 -11.39 11.35
N ASP A 124 -2.46 -12.65 11.05
CA ASP A 124 -2.82 -13.24 9.77
C ASP A 124 -4.32 -13.53 9.71
N ILE A 125 -4.86 -13.58 8.50
CA ILE A 125 -6.28 -13.72 8.25
C ILE A 125 -6.51 -15.07 7.60
N HIS A 126 -7.13 -15.97 8.35
CA HIS A 126 -7.55 -17.29 7.84
C HIS A 126 -9.05 -17.32 7.64
N ARG A 127 -9.48 -17.46 6.39
CA ARG A 127 -10.88 -17.64 6.07
C ARG A 127 -11.16 -19.10 5.73
N ASN A 128 -11.95 -19.75 6.55
CA ASN A 128 -12.44 -21.08 6.23
C ASN A 128 -13.66 -20.97 5.30
N ILE A 129 -13.51 -21.46 4.06
CA ILE A 129 -14.56 -21.39 3.04
C ILE A 129 -15.75 -22.28 3.40
N ALA A 130 -15.52 -23.37 4.16
CA ALA A 130 -16.56 -24.34 4.48
C ALA A 130 -17.60 -23.83 5.50
N ASP A 131 -17.18 -23.03 6.47
CA ASP A 131 -18.04 -22.47 7.52
C ASP A 131 -18.15 -20.93 7.45
N LEU A 132 -17.49 -20.30 6.49
CA LEU A 132 -17.38 -18.85 6.33
C LEU A 132 -16.78 -18.14 7.56
N GLU A 133 -16.15 -18.90 8.46
CA GLU A 133 -15.53 -18.35 9.65
C GLU A 133 -14.20 -17.68 9.30
N THR A 134 -14.01 -16.48 9.81
CA THR A 134 -12.74 -15.76 9.71
C THR A 134 -12.02 -15.86 11.04
N ARG A 135 -10.82 -16.44 11.04
CA ARG A 135 -9.95 -16.54 12.21
C ARG A 135 -8.76 -15.62 12.05
N TYR A 136 -8.34 -15.04 13.16
CA TYR A 136 -7.17 -14.17 13.24
C TYR A 136 -6.14 -14.86 14.12
N GLU A 137 -5.00 -15.19 13.53
CA GLU A 137 -3.92 -15.86 14.24
C GLU A 137 -2.73 -14.92 14.38
N PRO A 138 -2.11 -14.81 15.57
CA PRO A 138 -0.91 -14.01 15.74
C PRO A 138 0.17 -14.44 14.75
N HIS A 139 0.68 -13.50 13.97
CA HIS A 139 1.74 -13.76 13.00
C HIS A 139 3.08 -13.24 13.54
N PRO A 140 4.00 -14.12 13.97
CA PRO A 140 5.26 -13.69 14.58
C PRO A 140 6.27 -13.16 13.56
N GLY A 141 6.00 -13.34 12.27
CA GLY A 141 6.86 -12.88 11.17
C GLY A 141 6.49 -11.47 10.69
N GLU A 142 7.25 -11.01 9.71
CA GLU A 142 7.03 -9.73 9.05
C GLU A 142 6.53 -9.88 7.59
N ILE A 143 6.46 -11.12 7.07
CA ILE A 143 6.12 -11.39 5.67
C ILE A 143 4.68 -11.88 5.59
N PHE A 144 3.87 -11.15 4.84
CA PHE A 144 2.46 -11.41 4.64
C PHE A 144 2.16 -11.58 3.15
N THR A 145 1.11 -12.31 2.84
CA THR A 145 0.54 -12.39 1.49
C THR A 145 -0.85 -11.78 1.45
N ASN A 146 -1.28 -11.38 0.26
CA ASN A 146 -2.59 -10.77 0.08
C ASN A 146 -3.73 -11.78 0.20
N HIS A 147 -4.82 -11.33 0.80
CA HIS A 147 -6.09 -12.03 0.82
C HIS A 147 -7.19 -11.09 0.31
N PRO A 148 -8.14 -11.57 -0.50
CA PRO A 148 -9.28 -10.73 -0.89
C PRO A 148 -10.01 -10.21 0.34
N ALA A 149 -10.25 -8.92 0.40
CA ALA A 149 -11.06 -8.35 1.47
C ALA A 149 -12.52 -8.75 1.28
N ALA A 150 -13.10 -9.45 2.26
CA ALA A 150 -14.50 -9.89 2.17
C ALA A 150 -15.49 -8.72 2.14
N SER A 151 -15.19 -7.66 2.85
CA SER A 151 -15.87 -6.36 2.77
C SER A 151 -14.99 -5.29 3.42
N THR A 152 -15.09 -4.07 2.91
CA THR A 152 -14.48 -2.90 3.55
C THR A 152 -15.59 -1.95 3.95
N ASP A 153 -15.48 -1.34 5.13
CA ASP A 153 -16.29 -0.19 5.45
C ASP A 153 -15.72 1.02 4.71
N ASN A 154 -16.38 1.43 3.65
CA ASN A 154 -15.97 2.58 2.86
C ASN A 154 -16.36 3.93 3.52
N THR A 155 -17.18 3.92 4.58
CA THR A 155 -17.63 5.16 5.25
C THR A 155 -16.46 6.04 5.68
N PRO A 156 -15.41 5.53 6.36
CA PRO A 156 -14.27 6.37 6.72
C PRO A 156 -13.52 6.95 5.52
N LEU A 157 -13.47 6.20 4.39
CA LEU A 157 -12.84 6.67 3.16
C LEU A 157 -13.67 7.74 2.45
N ILE A 158 -14.99 7.59 2.46
CA ILE A 158 -15.94 8.58 1.92
C ILE A 158 -15.85 9.88 2.75
N ASP A 159 -15.92 9.79 4.07
CA ASP A 159 -15.85 10.92 4.99
C ASP A 159 -14.52 11.67 4.89
N ALA A 160 -13.44 10.95 4.63
CA ALA A 160 -12.12 11.53 4.41
C ALA A 160 -11.90 12.07 2.97
N GLY A 161 -12.87 11.89 2.05
CA GLY A 161 -12.74 12.27 0.64
C GLY A 161 -11.76 11.41 -0.16
N LEU A 162 -11.50 10.18 0.31
CA LEU A 162 -10.55 9.23 -0.26
C LEU A 162 -11.24 8.15 -1.13
N PHE A 163 -12.52 8.31 -1.36
CA PHE A 163 -13.35 7.46 -2.21
C PHE A 163 -14.01 8.29 -3.30
N ARG A 164 -14.06 7.76 -4.53
CA ARG A 164 -14.66 8.42 -5.68
C ARG A 164 -15.63 7.47 -6.39
N ASP A 165 -16.78 7.98 -6.79
CA ASP A 165 -17.84 7.20 -7.45
C ASP A 165 -17.50 6.83 -8.90
N ASP A 166 -16.53 7.53 -9.52
CA ASP A 166 -16.06 7.26 -10.88
C ASP A 166 -14.89 6.27 -10.94
N GLU A 167 -14.59 5.60 -9.82
CA GLU A 167 -13.51 4.63 -9.68
C GLU A 167 -14.01 3.28 -9.18
N VAL A 168 -13.29 2.22 -9.56
CA VAL A 168 -13.48 0.85 -9.06
C VAL A 168 -12.30 0.48 -8.18
N TYR A 169 -12.59 -0.11 -7.03
CA TYR A 169 -11.62 -0.46 -6.01
C TYR A 169 -11.57 -1.97 -5.79
N TYR A 170 -10.40 -2.56 -5.98
CA TYR A 170 -10.10 -3.95 -5.67
C TYR A 170 -9.26 -3.98 -4.40
N VAL A 171 -9.87 -4.34 -3.28
CA VAL A 171 -9.23 -4.28 -1.96
C VAL A 171 -8.74 -5.65 -1.53
N HIS A 172 -7.49 -5.72 -1.12
CA HIS A 172 -6.85 -6.89 -0.56
C HIS A 172 -6.24 -6.55 0.80
N GLN A 173 -6.27 -7.52 1.70
CA GLN A 173 -5.69 -7.41 3.04
C GLN A 173 -4.37 -8.18 3.09
N PHE A 174 -3.44 -7.71 3.89
CA PHE A 174 -2.22 -8.41 4.27
C PHE A 174 -2.30 -8.86 5.72
N ALA A 175 -2.63 -7.94 6.61
CA ALA A 175 -2.60 -8.15 8.05
C ALA A 175 -3.72 -7.40 8.76
N GLN A 176 -4.02 -7.85 9.98
CA GLN A 176 -4.88 -7.10 10.91
C GLN A 176 -4.15 -6.69 12.18
N ILE A 177 -4.68 -5.66 12.81
CA ILE A 177 -4.26 -5.21 14.15
C ILE A 177 -5.45 -5.16 15.10
N VAL A 178 -5.18 -5.42 16.37
CA VAL A 178 -6.09 -5.07 17.46
C VAL A 178 -5.91 -3.58 17.73
N PRO A 179 -6.89 -2.73 17.36
CA PRO A 179 -6.72 -1.29 17.39
C PRO A 179 -6.66 -0.78 18.83
N GLN A 180 -5.67 0.06 19.10
CA GLN A 180 -5.59 0.89 20.29
C GLN A 180 -5.39 2.34 19.82
N PRO A 181 -6.04 3.34 20.44
CA PRO A 181 -5.81 4.73 20.09
C PRO A 181 -4.35 5.12 20.23
N GLY A 182 -3.84 5.94 19.33
CA GLY A 182 -2.47 6.42 19.37
C GLY A 182 -1.82 6.57 18.00
N THR A 183 -0.57 7.00 18.02
CA THR A 183 0.24 7.20 16.82
C THR A 183 0.99 5.93 16.45
N TYR A 184 1.00 5.62 15.18
CA TYR A 184 1.63 4.43 14.61
C TYR A 184 2.51 4.79 13.44
N ARG A 185 3.54 3.97 13.22
CA ARG A 185 4.34 3.94 12.00
C ARG A 185 4.20 2.59 11.34
N VAL A 186 3.76 2.59 10.08
CA VAL A 186 3.75 1.41 9.24
C VAL A 186 4.86 1.51 8.19
N GLU A 187 5.66 0.46 8.08
CA GLU A 187 6.64 0.27 7.01
C GLU A 187 6.20 -0.92 6.16
N VAL A 188 6.10 -0.72 4.85
CA VAL A 188 5.74 -1.78 3.90
C VAL A 188 6.79 -1.86 2.80
N GLU A 189 7.18 -3.08 2.45
CA GLU A 189 8.11 -3.38 1.36
C GLU A 189 7.55 -4.48 0.47
N SER A 190 7.43 -4.23 -0.84
CA SER A 190 7.13 -5.28 -1.83
C SER A 190 8.36 -6.16 -2.02
N LEU A 191 8.20 -7.49 -1.88
CA LEU A 191 9.33 -8.42 -1.92
C LEU A 191 9.60 -8.99 -3.30
N GLU A 192 8.61 -8.99 -4.18
CA GLU A 192 8.70 -9.58 -5.51
C GLU A 192 8.25 -8.59 -6.59
N SER A 193 8.75 -8.81 -7.80
CA SER A 193 8.27 -8.08 -8.98
C SER A 193 7.10 -8.83 -9.61
N HIS A 194 6.06 -8.09 -9.99
CA HIS A 194 4.85 -8.63 -10.60
C HIS A 194 4.66 -8.08 -12.03
N PRO A 195 5.32 -8.69 -13.05
CA PRO A 195 5.30 -8.17 -14.43
C PRO A 195 3.90 -8.06 -15.03
N VAL A 196 2.96 -8.91 -14.59
CA VAL A 196 1.55 -8.84 -15.02
C VAL A 196 0.91 -7.56 -14.53
N LEU A 197 1.09 -7.20 -13.26
CA LEU A 197 0.58 -5.94 -12.70
C LEU A 197 1.19 -4.72 -13.38
N GLU A 198 2.49 -4.77 -13.66
CA GLU A 198 3.19 -3.72 -14.41
C GLU A 198 2.66 -3.60 -15.85
N GLN A 199 2.39 -4.72 -16.53
CA GLN A 199 1.79 -4.72 -17.86
C GLN A 199 0.36 -4.15 -17.83
N LEU A 200 -0.45 -4.55 -16.85
CA LEU A 200 -1.82 -4.04 -16.70
C LEU A 200 -1.84 -2.54 -16.43
N LYS A 201 -0.89 -2.02 -15.65
CA LYS A 201 -0.74 -0.58 -15.42
C LYS A 201 -0.43 0.21 -16.71
N ARG A 202 0.27 -0.41 -17.68
CA ARG A 202 0.47 0.20 -19.01
C ARG A 202 -0.78 0.16 -19.90
N LYS A 203 -1.63 -0.86 -19.73
CA LYS A 203 -2.88 -1.03 -20.51
C LYS A 203 -4.07 -0.27 -19.92
N LEU A 204 -4.06 -0.06 -18.62
CA LEU A 204 -5.08 0.64 -17.86
C LEU A 204 -4.49 1.95 -17.30
N PRO A 205 -4.53 3.07 -18.07
CA PRO A 205 -3.77 4.29 -17.72
C PRO A 205 -4.11 4.92 -16.36
N LYS A 206 -5.29 4.61 -15.83
CA LYS A 206 -5.72 5.08 -14.50
C LYS A 206 -5.47 4.06 -13.40
N LEU A 207 -4.95 2.86 -13.74
CA LEU A 207 -4.64 1.85 -12.74
C LEU A 207 -3.48 2.31 -11.86
N ARG A 208 -3.73 2.30 -10.56
CA ARG A 208 -2.74 2.59 -9.53
C ARG A 208 -2.91 1.65 -8.36
N TYR A 209 -1.83 1.45 -7.64
CA TYR A 209 -1.82 0.67 -6.41
C TYR A 209 -1.54 1.61 -5.24
N GLU A 210 -2.29 1.42 -4.17
CA GLU A 210 -2.23 2.28 -2.99
C GLU A 210 -2.20 1.41 -1.74
N LEU A 211 -1.30 1.72 -0.80
CA LEU A 211 -1.37 1.19 0.56
C LEU A 211 -2.68 1.68 1.18
N LEU A 212 -3.35 0.78 1.87
CA LEU A 212 -4.59 1.08 2.58
C LEU A 212 -4.47 0.60 4.04
N VAL A 213 -4.66 1.54 4.99
CA VAL A 213 -4.90 1.20 6.39
C VAL A 213 -6.26 1.74 6.77
N SER A 214 -7.21 0.87 7.04
CA SER A 214 -8.60 1.26 7.26
C SER A 214 -9.33 0.27 8.16
N HIS A 215 -10.57 0.60 8.50
CA HIS A 215 -11.44 -0.31 9.21
C HIS A 215 -11.91 -1.45 8.32
N TYR A 216 -12.08 -2.61 8.94
CA TYR A 216 -12.72 -3.78 8.35
C TYR A 216 -14.05 -4.03 9.05
N TYR A 217 -15.09 -4.26 8.27
CA TYR A 217 -16.37 -4.77 8.76
C TYR A 217 -16.58 -6.19 8.26
N PRO A 218 -16.47 -7.21 9.14
CA PRO A 218 -17.07 -8.49 8.83
C PRO A 218 -18.59 -8.28 8.78
N ARG A 219 -19.20 -8.69 7.68
CA ARG A 219 -20.66 -8.81 7.60
C ARG A 219 -21.11 -10.09 8.29
#